data_ae3130aa7d73166900ad2439afd73637
#
_entry.id   ae3130aa7d73166900ad2439afd73637
#
_cell.length_a   1.000
_cell.length_b   1.000
_cell.length_c   1.000
_cell.angle_alpha   90.00
_cell.angle_beta   90.00
_cell.angle_gamma   90.00
#
_symmetry.space_group_name_H-M   'P 1'
#
loop_
_entity.id
_entity.type
_entity.pdbx_description
1 polymer ?
#
loop_
_entity_poly.entity_id
_entity_poly.type
_entity_poly.pdbx_seq_one_letter_code
_entity_poly.pdbx_strand_id
1 'polypeptide(L)'
;MEEMKVLTRENVASKLTELLRMEIKSKKLHKLPIGFYDSFMKVAVSFEAEDALERQDITTYIKLKEQKLELEKEFKVFFQRRWEKIAALSQYDVDQETLSVLSSPEKASILEFKAVYAKYFNQFIGGEQ
;
A
#
# COMPACT_ATOMS: atom_id res chain seq x y z
N MET A 1 -19.35 -14.48 -3.88
CA MET A 1 -18.27 -14.07 -4.06
C MET A 1 -18.14 -12.67 -3.87
N GLU A 2 -17.11 -12.28 -3.49
CA GLU A 2 -16.99 -11.05 -3.19
C GLU A 2 -16.48 -10.33 -4.22
N GLU A 3 -17.08 -9.53 -4.79
CA GLU A 3 -16.54 -8.92 -5.79
C GLU A 3 -15.81 -7.80 -5.39
N MET A 4 -14.78 -7.49 -6.09
CA MET A 4 -14.03 -6.46 -5.80
C MET A 4 -14.73 -5.22 -5.99
N LYS A 5 -14.68 -4.34 -5.05
CA LYS A 5 -15.27 -3.09 -5.25
C LYS A 5 -14.29 -2.20 -5.89
N VAL A 6 -14.69 -1.54 -6.92
CA VAL A 6 -13.85 -0.58 -7.60
C VAL A 6 -13.68 0.65 -6.72
N LEU A 7 -12.44 1.12 -6.58
CA LEU A 7 -12.20 2.33 -5.82
C LEU A 7 -12.61 3.54 -6.63
N THR A 8 -13.27 4.47 -5.98
CA THR A 8 -13.68 5.72 -6.61
C THR A 8 -13.28 6.86 -5.70
N ARG A 9 -13.40 8.09 -6.17
CA ARG A 9 -13.11 9.23 -5.31
C ARG A 9 -14.06 9.29 -4.13
N GLU A 10 -15.27 8.76 -4.29
CA GLU A 10 -16.23 8.78 -3.21
C GLU A 10 -15.95 7.77 -2.12
N ASN A 11 -15.39 6.63 -2.47
CA ASN A 11 -15.20 5.58 -1.48
C ASN A 11 -13.76 5.30 -1.08
N VAL A 12 -12.79 5.93 -1.75
CA VAL A 12 -11.40 5.58 -1.50
C VAL A 12 -10.97 5.91 -0.07
N ALA A 13 -11.43 7.03 0.46
CA ALA A 13 -11.02 7.41 1.80
C ALA A 13 -11.54 6.44 2.84
N SER A 14 -12.79 6.07 2.76
CA SER A 14 -13.34 5.15 3.76
C SER A 14 -12.75 3.76 3.61
N LYS A 15 -12.48 3.33 2.39
CA LYS A 15 -11.87 2.04 2.18
C LYS A 15 -10.46 2.01 2.73
N LEU A 16 -9.70 3.06 2.50
CA LEU A 16 -8.35 3.14 3.00
C LEU A 16 -8.34 3.19 4.53
N THR A 17 -9.27 3.94 5.13
CA THR A 17 -9.35 3.99 6.56
C THR A 17 -9.64 2.61 7.15
N GLU A 18 -10.49 1.86 6.49
CA GLU A 18 -10.82 0.52 6.94
C GLU A 18 -9.60 -0.38 6.87
N LEU A 19 -8.86 -0.33 5.75
CA LEU A 19 -7.67 -1.14 5.59
C LEU A 19 -6.59 -0.74 6.60
N LEU A 20 -6.43 0.54 6.85
CA LEU A 20 -5.46 1.00 7.82
C LEU A 20 -5.80 0.50 9.21
N ARG A 21 -7.09 0.54 9.54
CA ARG A 21 -7.50 0.07 10.86
C ARG A 21 -7.15 -1.40 11.03
N MET A 22 -7.33 -2.19 9.98
CA MET A 22 -6.98 -3.59 10.05
C MET A 22 -5.48 -3.80 10.22
N GLU A 23 -4.67 -2.98 9.54
CA GLU A 23 -3.23 -3.12 9.68
C GLU A 23 -2.76 -2.74 11.08
N ILE A 24 -3.38 -1.75 11.69
CA ILE A 24 -2.98 -1.34 13.01
C ILE A 24 -3.42 -2.31 14.08
N LYS A 25 -4.62 -2.86 13.95
CA LYS A 25 -5.13 -3.73 14.96
C LYS A 25 -4.52 -5.11 15.01
N SER A 26 -3.99 -5.58 13.93
CA SER A 26 -3.52 -6.95 13.87
C SER A 26 -2.06 -7.01 13.48
N LYS A 27 -1.35 -8.00 13.98
CA LYS A 27 0.02 -8.23 13.56
C LYS A 27 0.07 -9.01 12.28
N LYS A 28 -1.05 -9.61 11.88
CA LYS A 28 -1.07 -10.37 10.65
C LYS A 28 -1.35 -9.49 9.45
N LEU A 29 -0.96 -9.96 8.28
CA LEU A 29 -1.28 -9.27 7.06
C LEU A 29 -2.66 -9.71 6.61
N HIS A 30 -3.39 -8.77 6.05
CA HIS A 30 -4.72 -9.06 5.54
C HIS A 30 -4.72 -8.93 4.03
N LYS A 31 -5.60 -9.66 3.38
CA LYS A 31 -5.67 -9.62 1.94
C LYS A 31 -6.23 -8.29 1.48
N LEU A 32 -5.57 -7.70 0.51
CA LEU A 32 -6.05 -6.46 -0.08
C LEU A 32 -6.99 -6.78 -1.23
N PRO A 33 -7.87 -5.83 -1.58
CA PRO A 33 -8.68 -6.01 -2.77
C PRO A 33 -7.78 -6.22 -3.98
N ILE A 34 -8.24 -7.02 -4.91
CA ILE A 34 -7.46 -7.32 -6.09
C ILE A 34 -7.12 -6.03 -6.83
N GLY A 35 -5.84 -5.87 -7.16
CA GLY A 35 -5.40 -4.68 -7.87
C GLY A 35 -5.47 -3.42 -7.06
N PHE A 36 -5.42 -3.53 -5.73
CA PHE A 36 -5.59 -2.38 -4.88
C PHE A 36 -4.62 -1.25 -5.20
N TYR A 37 -3.33 -1.57 -5.32
CA TYR A 37 -2.36 -0.50 -5.52
C TYR A 37 -2.58 0.23 -6.85
N ASP A 38 -2.88 -0.52 -7.90
CA ASP A 38 -3.14 0.10 -9.19
C ASP A 38 -4.40 0.94 -9.15
N SER A 39 -5.44 0.43 -8.51
CA SER A 39 -6.68 1.18 -8.39
C SER A 39 -6.47 2.44 -7.57
N PHE A 40 -5.72 2.32 -6.48
CA PHE A 40 -5.48 3.48 -5.64
C PHE A 40 -4.73 4.55 -6.42
N MET A 41 -3.71 4.15 -7.18
CA MET A 41 -2.96 5.11 -7.96
C MET A 41 -3.84 5.84 -8.96
N LYS A 42 -4.71 5.11 -9.61
CA LYS A 42 -5.59 5.74 -10.59
C LYS A 42 -6.54 6.73 -9.95
N VAL A 43 -7.06 6.37 -8.77
CA VAL A 43 -7.97 7.27 -8.09
C VAL A 43 -7.22 8.51 -7.61
N ALA A 44 -6.02 8.32 -7.07
CA ALA A 44 -5.23 9.46 -6.58
C ALA A 44 -4.94 10.43 -7.70
N VAL A 45 -4.60 9.92 -8.87
CA VAL A 45 -4.34 10.78 -10.01
C VAL A 45 -5.61 11.50 -10.44
N SER A 46 -6.76 10.88 -10.28
CA SER A 46 -8.00 11.50 -10.72
C SER A 46 -8.32 12.78 -9.96
N PHE A 47 -7.78 12.94 -8.75
CA PHE A 47 -7.98 14.19 -8.03
C PHE A 47 -7.27 15.33 -8.75
N GLU A 48 -6.14 15.02 -9.40
CA GLU A 48 -5.44 16.05 -10.14
C GLU A 48 -6.11 16.30 -11.47
N ALA A 49 -6.64 15.26 -12.05
CA ALA A 49 -7.23 15.39 -13.35
C ALA A 49 -8.51 16.20 -13.31
N GLU A 50 -9.06 16.37 -12.12
CA GLU A 50 -10.26 17.12 -12.03
C GLU A 50 -9.84 18.51 -12.07
N ASP A 51 -9.83 19.11 -13.16
CA ASP A 51 -9.25 20.38 -13.31
C ASP A 51 -10.20 21.49 -13.02
N ALA A 52 -10.60 21.58 -11.81
CA ALA A 52 -11.53 22.62 -11.41
C ALA A 52 -10.97 24.01 -11.64
N LEU A 53 -9.64 24.10 -11.60
CA LEU A 53 -9.05 25.38 -11.80
C LEU A 53 -9.30 25.86 -13.21
N GLU A 54 -9.28 24.98 -14.17
CA GLU A 54 -9.55 25.35 -15.52
C GLU A 54 -10.94 25.87 -15.67
N ARG A 55 -11.83 25.48 -14.76
CA ARG A 55 -13.16 25.98 -14.82
C ARG A 55 -13.31 27.12 -13.88
N GLN A 56 -12.19 27.57 -13.32
CA GLN A 56 -12.20 28.71 -12.45
C GLN A 56 -13.03 28.52 -11.20
N ASP A 57 -13.14 27.26 -10.76
CA ASP A 57 -13.86 26.98 -9.56
C ASP A 57 -12.82 26.74 -8.47
N ILE A 58 -12.35 27.83 -7.90
CA ILE A 58 -11.25 27.76 -6.94
C ILE A 58 -11.62 27.03 -5.68
N THR A 59 -12.87 27.17 -5.25
CA THR A 59 -13.31 26.50 -4.04
C THR A 59 -13.23 24.98 -4.21
N THR A 60 -13.71 24.48 -5.35
CA THR A 60 -13.64 23.06 -5.61
C THR A 60 -12.20 22.59 -5.76
N TYR A 61 -11.38 23.40 -6.40
CA TYR A 61 -9.98 23.06 -6.59
C TYR A 61 -9.28 22.89 -5.24
N ILE A 62 -9.49 23.82 -4.32
CA ILE A 62 -8.88 23.75 -3.01
C ILE A 62 -9.37 22.53 -2.25
N LYS A 63 -10.66 22.26 -2.34
CA LYS A 63 -11.22 21.12 -1.65
C LYS A 63 -10.64 19.80 -2.15
N LEU A 64 -10.49 19.66 -3.46
CA LEU A 64 -9.92 18.45 -4.02
C LEU A 64 -8.47 18.30 -3.63
N LYS A 65 -7.75 19.39 -3.59
CA LYS A 65 -6.37 19.33 -3.21
C LYS A 65 -6.21 18.91 -1.76
N GLU A 66 -7.06 19.43 -0.89
CA GLU A 66 -7.02 19.05 0.51
C GLU A 66 -7.38 17.59 0.68
N GLN A 67 -8.37 17.11 -0.05
CA GLN A 67 -8.76 15.72 0.02
C GLN A 67 -7.63 14.81 -0.43
N LYS A 68 -6.93 15.21 -1.48
CA LYS A 68 -5.81 14.41 -1.96
C LYS A 68 -4.70 14.36 -0.93
N LEU A 69 -4.40 15.49 -0.29
CA LEU A 69 -3.35 15.51 0.72
C LEU A 69 -3.68 14.62 1.90
N GLU A 70 -4.93 14.65 2.34
CA GLU A 70 -5.35 13.78 3.43
C GLU A 70 -5.25 12.32 3.04
N LEU A 71 -5.65 12.02 1.82
CA LEU A 71 -5.59 10.66 1.32
C LEU A 71 -4.16 10.17 1.27
N GLU A 72 -3.25 11.00 0.80
CA GLU A 72 -1.85 10.62 0.71
C GLU A 72 -1.23 10.42 2.07
N LYS A 73 -1.60 11.23 3.04
CA LYS A 73 -1.10 11.05 4.37
C LYS A 73 -1.54 9.73 4.97
N GLU A 74 -2.80 9.41 4.80
CA GLU A 74 -3.32 8.17 5.33
C GLU A 74 -2.73 6.97 4.60
N PHE A 75 -2.56 7.09 3.30
CA PHE A 75 -1.95 6.01 2.54
C PHE A 75 -0.51 5.77 2.99
N LYS A 76 0.22 6.84 3.30
CA LYS A 76 1.57 6.70 3.75
C LYS A 76 1.66 5.88 5.04
N VAL A 77 0.76 6.14 5.98
CA VAL A 77 0.74 5.38 7.23
C VAL A 77 0.37 3.93 6.96
N PHE A 78 -0.66 3.71 6.12
CA PHE A 78 -1.06 2.36 5.77
C PHE A 78 0.09 1.60 5.12
N PHE A 79 0.76 2.24 4.16
CA PHE A 79 1.84 1.63 3.44
C PHE A 79 2.99 1.27 4.37
N GLN A 80 3.36 2.20 5.26
CA GLN A 80 4.45 1.94 6.18
C GLN A 80 4.13 0.79 7.11
N ARG A 81 2.92 0.75 7.64
CA ARG A 81 2.54 -0.32 8.55
C ARG A 81 2.58 -1.66 7.86
N ARG A 82 2.02 -1.71 6.67
CA ARG A 82 1.96 -2.98 5.96
C ARG A 82 3.35 -3.45 5.51
N TRP A 83 4.14 -2.52 4.99
CA TRP A 83 5.44 -2.91 4.47
C TRP A 83 6.45 -3.23 5.55
N GLU A 84 6.26 -2.69 6.77
CA GLU A 84 7.06 -3.11 7.89
C GLU A 84 6.82 -4.58 8.20
N LYS A 85 5.57 -5.01 8.13
CA LYS A 85 5.26 -6.42 8.34
C LYS A 85 5.87 -7.29 7.26
N ILE A 86 5.81 -6.83 6.03
CA ILE A 86 6.37 -7.59 4.92
C ILE A 86 7.88 -7.70 5.05
N ALA A 87 8.54 -6.62 5.39
CA ALA A 87 9.99 -6.65 5.56
C ALA A 87 10.39 -7.60 6.68
N ALA A 88 9.61 -7.60 7.76
CA ALA A 88 9.91 -8.51 8.86
C ALA A 88 9.75 -9.96 8.43
N LEU A 89 8.74 -10.25 7.60
CA LEU A 89 8.54 -11.60 7.13
C LEU A 89 9.68 -12.08 6.26
N SER A 90 10.38 -11.18 5.62
CA SER A 90 11.44 -11.59 4.70
C SER A 90 12.60 -12.25 5.42
N GLN A 91 12.63 -12.20 6.75
CA GLN A 91 13.68 -12.84 7.51
C GLN A 91 13.34 -14.28 7.86
N TYR A 92 12.14 -14.72 7.52
CA TYR A 92 11.70 -16.07 7.84
C TYR A 92 11.14 -16.74 6.62
N ASP A 93 10.92 -18.05 6.72
CA ASP A 93 10.22 -18.73 5.64
C ASP A 93 8.76 -18.37 5.75
N VAL A 94 8.18 -18.00 4.64
CA VAL A 94 6.80 -17.54 4.63
C VAL A 94 5.90 -18.67 4.16
N ASP A 95 4.87 -18.98 4.95
CA ASP A 95 4.00 -20.11 4.59
C ASP A 95 3.04 -19.70 3.48
N GLN A 96 2.37 -20.71 2.94
CA GLN A 96 1.47 -20.49 1.82
C GLN A 96 0.29 -19.62 2.18
N GLU A 97 -0.18 -19.77 3.39
CA GLU A 97 -1.32 -18.97 3.80
C GLU A 97 -0.99 -17.49 3.80
N THR A 98 0.19 -17.14 4.33
CA THR A 98 0.61 -15.76 4.34
C THR A 98 0.86 -15.26 2.92
N LEU A 99 1.48 -16.09 2.09
CA LEU A 99 1.72 -15.67 0.72
C LEU A 99 0.42 -15.40 -0.02
N SER A 100 -0.62 -16.13 0.33
CA SER A 100 -1.88 -15.99 -0.39
C SER A 100 -2.55 -14.65 -0.18
N VAL A 101 -2.20 -13.92 0.88
CA VAL A 101 -2.82 -12.62 1.12
C VAL A 101 -1.99 -11.47 0.56
N LEU A 102 -0.85 -11.76 -0.03
CA LEU A 102 0.01 -10.72 -0.57
C LEU A 102 -0.27 -10.47 -2.03
N SER A 103 -0.14 -9.23 -2.45
CA SER A 103 -0.25 -8.91 -3.86
C SER A 103 1.03 -9.32 -4.58
N SER A 104 1.03 -9.31 -5.90
CA SER A 104 2.20 -9.69 -6.66
C SER A 104 3.42 -8.84 -6.35
N PRO A 105 3.32 -7.51 -6.33
CA PRO A 105 4.51 -6.72 -6.00
C PRO A 105 4.98 -6.97 -4.58
N GLU A 106 4.06 -7.30 -3.67
CA GLU A 106 4.46 -7.59 -2.30
C GLU A 106 5.24 -8.90 -2.23
N LYS A 107 4.79 -9.92 -2.97
CA LYS A 107 5.52 -11.17 -3.00
C LYS A 107 6.91 -10.98 -3.58
N ALA A 108 7.00 -10.19 -4.64
CA ALA A 108 8.31 -9.94 -5.25
C ALA A 108 9.24 -9.24 -4.29
N SER A 109 8.71 -8.32 -3.48
CA SER A 109 9.53 -7.57 -2.56
C SER A 109 10.14 -8.46 -1.48
N ILE A 110 9.45 -9.53 -1.11
CA ILE A 110 10.01 -10.43 -0.09
C ILE A 110 11.30 -11.05 -0.60
N LEU A 111 11.31 -11.47 -1.86
CA LEU A 111 12.53 -12.03 -2.43
C LEU A 111 13.65 -11.01 -2.46
N GLU A 112 13.33 -9.78 -2.77
CA GLU A 112 14.32 -8.73 -2.81
C GLU A 112 14.86 -8.41 -1.43
N PHE A 113 13.98 -8.36 -0.42
CA PHE A 113 14.42 -8.13 0.95
C PHE A 113 15.34 -9.24 1.43
N LYS A 114 14.98 -10.50 1.11
CA LYS A 114 15.80 -11.62 1.50
C LYS A 114 17.19 -11.54 0.87
N ALA A 115 17.25 -11.13 -0.39
CA ALA A 115 18.53 -11.04 -1.09
C ALA A 115 19.41 -9.95 -0.47
N VAL A 116 18.82 -8.81 -0.14
CA VAL A 116 19.59 -7.73 0.46
C VAL A 116 20.08 -8.13 1.84
N TYR A 117 19.20 -8.74 2.61
CA TYR A 117 19.58 -9.18 3.95
C TYR A 117 20.72 -10.18 3.88
N ALA A 118 20.62 -11.17 3.00
CA ALA A 118 21.64 -12.19 2.88
C ALA A 118 22.97 -11.59 2.43
N LYS A 119 22.92 -10.63 1.55
CA LYS A 119 24.13 -10.00 1.06
C LYS A 119 24.92 -9.36 2.20
N TYR A 120 24.24 -8.60 3.05
CA TYR A 120 24.93 -7.91 4.12
C TYR A 120 25.27 -8.83 5.28
N PHE A 121 24.41 -9.80 5.53
CA PHE A 121 24.70 -10.77 6.56
C PHE A 121 25.99 -11.52 6.19
N ASN A 122 26.09 -11.97 4.96
CA ASN A 122 27.28 -12.71 4.52
C ASN A 122 28.53 -11.83 4.53
N GLN A 123 28.33 -10.55 4.25
CA GLN A 123 29.45 -9.64 4.24
C GLN A 123 30.08 -9.48 5.63
N PHE A 124 29.23 -9.44 6.65
CA PHE A 124 29.74 -9.17 7.98
C PHE A 124 29.93 -10.40 8.85
N ILE A 125 29.13 -11.43 8.59
CA ILE A 125 29.17 -12.59 9.43
C ILE A 125 29.65 -13.81 8.68
N GLY A 126 29.11 -14.00 7.52
CA GLY A 126 29.42 -15.14 6.72
C GLY A 126 30.85 -15.20 6.31
N GLY A 127 31.34 -14.09 6.13
CA GLY A 127 32.72 -14.04 5.94
C GLY A 127 33.28 -14.53 4.76
N GLU A 128 32.67 -15.14 3.96
CA GLU A 128 33.26 -15.69 3.04
C GLU A 128 33.31 -14.92 2.03
N GLN A 129 34.04 -14.69 1.57
CA GLN A 129 34.10 -13.86 0.59
C GLN A 129 34.70 -14.27 -0.43
#